data_c052503617bbe11f53a7de1da81f6221
#
_entry.id   c052503617bbe11f53a7de1da81f6221
#
_cell.length_a   1.000
_cell.length_b   1.000
_cell.length_c   1.000
_cell.angle_alpha   90.00
_cell.angle_beta   90.00
_cell.angle_gamma   90.00
#
_symmetry.space_group_name_H-M   'P 1'
#
loop_
_entity.id
_entity.type
_entity.pdbx_description
1 polymer ?
#
loop_
_entity_poly.entity_id
_entity_poly.type
_entity_poly.pdbx_seq_one_letter_code
_entity_poly.pdbx_strand_id
1 'polypeptide(L)'
;MITNREEVLENALRVFAKMNYEKASLVTIAKACGLSKWGLIYYYPFKQDLFNAVVEKYIFAMQDPERKFSFEGGTLLEFIDHHVEGVERTMRRIVGLLDDGNNPQGCSYNFYYFHLLMQVRQYYPDAQAKFAELFEKDRKLWRDNIGRAKAAGEIRADVDTEEAVAMFREVFYGLSYEQAFLSGLDTGELRRKLRFIYSLIKA
;
A
#
# COMPACT_ATOMS: atom_id res chain seq x y z
N MET A 1 1.15 -16.72 -24.57
CA MET A 1 1.30 -17.81 -23.56
C MET A 1 2.14 -17.26 -22.43
N ILE A 2 1.65 -17.27 -21.18
CA ILE A 2 2.43 -16.84 -20.01
C ILE A 2 3.61 -17.78 -19.85
N THR A 3 4.81 -17.25 -19.84
CA THR A 3 6.06 -18.02 -19.81
C THR A 3 6.93 -17.70 -18.59
N ASN A 4 6.55 -16.71 -17.78
CA ASN A 4 7.35 -16.30 -16.65
C ASN A 4 6.55 -16.27 -15.33
N ARG A 5 7.27 -16.43 -14.22
CA ARG A 5 6.72 -16.47 -12.88
C ARG A 5 6.09 -15.13 -12.45
N GLU A 6 6.54 -14.04 -13.03
CA GLU A 6 6.04 -12.69 -12.70
C GLU A 6 4.62 -12.48 -13.21
N GLU A 7 4.32 -12.86 -14.45
CA GLU A 7 2.97 -12.78 -15.03
C GLU A 7 1.98 -13.67 -14.27
N VAL A 8 2.43 -14.83 -13.77
CA VAL A 8 1.60 -15.68 -12.88
C VAL A 8 1.24 -14.93 -11.60
N LEU A 9 2.20 -14.24 -10.97
CA LEU A 9 1.95 -13.47 -9.76
C LEU A 9 0.99 -12.30 -9.99
N GLU A 10 1.13 -11.57 -11.11
CA GLU A 10 0.23 -10.46 -11.44
C GLU A 10 -1.20 -10.92 -11.69
N ASN A 11 -1.39 -12.01 -12.44
CA ASN A 11 -2.73 -12.55 -12.65
C ASN A 11 -3.32 -13.12 -11.36
N ALA A 12 -2.52 -13.78 -10.52
CA ALA A 12 -2.96 -14.25 -9.21
C ALA A 12 -3.34 -13.07 -8.28
N LEU A 13 -2.58 -11.96 -8.30
CA LEU A 13 -2.91 -10.74 -7.58
C LEU A 13 -4.32 -10.24 -7.95
N ARG A 14 -4.63 -10.13 -9.26
CA ARG A 14 -5.95 -9.69 -9.75
C ARG A 14 -7.07 -10.61 -9.25
N VAL A 15 -6.86 -11.92 -9.31
CA VAL A 15 -7.84 -12.90 -8.84
C VAL A 15 -8.07 -12.76 -7.33
N PHE A 16 -7.02 -12.71 -6.51
CA PHE A 16 -7.15 -12.56 -5.05
C PHE A 16 -7.75 -11.21 -4.66
N ALA A 17 -7.42 -10.12 -5.34
CA ALA A 17 -7.94 -8.81 -5.04
C ALA A 17 -9.43 -8.67 -5.39
N LYS A 18 -9.87 -9.19 -6.54
CA LYS A 18 -11.26 -9.08 -7.03
C LYS A 18 -12.19 -10.16 -6.48
N MET A 19 -11.64 -11.33 -6.14
CA MET A 19 -12.36 -12.41 -5.48
C MET A 19 -11.98 -12.42 -3.98
N ASN A 20 -12.07 -13.55 -3.32
CA ASN A 20 -11.42 -13.74 -2.03
C ASN A 20 -10.53 -14.99 -2.07
N TYR A 21 -9.64 -15.11 -1.07
CA TYR A 21 -8.74 -16.25 -0.97
C TYR A 21 -9.48 -17.58 -1.03
N GLU A 22 -10.62 -17.72 -0.36
CA GLU A 22 -11.37 -18.98 -0.30
C GLU A 22 -11.94 -19.36 -1.66
N LYS A 23 -12.58 -18.41 -2.36
CA LYS A 23 -13.19 -18.64 -3.69
C LYS A 23 -12.15 -18.79 -4.81
N ALA A 24 -10.97 -18.19 -4.66
CA ALA A 24 -9.89 -18.31 -5.62
C ALA A 24 -9.32 -19.74 -5.61
N SER A 25 -9.72 -20.56 -6.58
CA SER A 25 -9.14 -21.91 -6.76
C SER A 25 -7.93 -21.87 -7.67
N LEU A 26 -7.03 -22.88 -7.57
CA LEU A 26 -5.91 -23.02 -8.54
C LEU A 26 -6.40 -23.13 -9.98
N VAL A 27 -7.59 -23.68 -10.21
CA VAL A 27 -8.21 -23.75 -11.55
C VAL A 27 -8.59 -22.37 -12.05
N THR A 28 -9.22 -21.56 -11.20
CA THR A 28 -9.60 -20.18 -11.52
C THR A 28 -8.38 -19.34 -11.83
N ILE A 29 -7.33 -19.45 -11.02
CA ILE A 29 -6.08 -18.70 -11.21
C ILE A 29 -5.36 -19.18 -12.48
N ALA A 30 -5.28 -20.48 -12.71
CA ALA A 30 -4.69 -21.03 -13.93
C ALA A 30 -5.39 -20.49 -15.20
N LYS A 31 -6.74 -20.45 -15.18
CA LYS A 31 -7.52 -19.87 -16.27
C LYS A 31 -7.19 -18.39 -16.50
N ALA A 32 -7.07 -17.61 -15.43
CA ALA A 32 -6.67 -16.20 -15.51
C ALA A 32 -5.25 -16.02 -16.07
N CYS A 33 -4.36 -17.00 -15.84
CA CYS A 33 -3.00 -17.04 -16.39
C CYS A 33 -2.92 -17.61 -17.81
N GLY A 34 -4.02 -18.07 -18.42
CA GLY A 34 -3.95 -18.78 -19.70
C GLY A 34 -3.21 -20.13 -19.62
N LEU A 35 -3.12 -20.72 -18.43
CA LEU A 35 -2.42 -21.96 -18.13
C LEU A 35 -3.41 -23.10 -17.84
N SER A 36 -2.95 -24.35 -18.06
CA SER A 36 -3.59 -25.50 -17.44
C SER A 36 -3.35 -25.49 -15.92
N LYS A 37 -4.21 -26.20 -15.16
CA LYS A 37 -3.98 -26.38 -13.71
C LYS A 37 -2.58 -26.95 -13.41
N TRP A 38 -2.11 -27.91 -14.19
CA TRP A 38 -0.79 -28.50 -14.04
C TRP A 38 0.34 -27.53 -14.38
N GLY A 39 0.12 -26.64 -15.37
CA GLY A 39 1.05 -25.55 -15.68
C GLY A 39 1.20 -24.57 -14.54
N LEU A 40 0.12 -24.23 -13.85
CA LEU A 40 0.19 -23.38 -12.64
C LEU A 40 0.89 -24.10 -11.47
N ILE A 41 0.56 -25.39 -11.23
CA ILE A 41 1.16 -26.19 -10.16
C ILE A 41 2.68 -26.33 -10.33
N TYR A 42 3.18 -26.30 -11.55
CA TYR A 42 4.62 -26.29 -11.80
C TYR A 42 5.32 -25.05 -11.20
N TYR A 43 4.65 -23.88 -11.23
CA TYR A 43 5.18 -22.65 -10.59
C TYR A 43 4.90 -22.60 -9.09
N TYR A 44 3.69 -23.00 -8.68
CA TYR A 44 3.21 -22.94 -7.30
C TYR A 44 2.37 -24.19 -6.98
N PRO A 45 2.95 -25.18 -6.29
CA PRO A 45 2.26 -26.43 -5.95
C PRO A 45 1.01 -26.22 -5.09
N PHE A 46 1.05 -25.24 -4.19
CA PHE A 46 -0.06 -24.93 -3.28
C PHE A 46 -0.56 -23.49 -3.48
N LYS A 47 -1.87 -23.30 -3.30
CA LYS A 47 -2.49 -21.97 -3.35
C LYS A 47 -1.90 -21.03 -2.30
N GLN A 48 -1.55 -21.56 -1.13
CA GLN A 48 -0.93 -20.79 -0.05
C GLN A 48 0.43 -20.22 -0.47
N ASP A 49 1.26 -20.99 -1.14
CA ASP A 49 2.58 -20.51 -1.60
C ASP A 49 2.43 -19.38 -2.63
N LEU A 50 1.46 -19.53 -3.54
CA LEU A 50 1.14 -18.50 -4.51
C LEU A 50 0.61 -17.23 -3.84
N PHE A 51 -0.28 -17.36 -2.86
CA PHE A 51 -0.80 -16.23 -2.09
C PHE A 51 0.31 -15.54 -1.32
N ASN A 52 1.15 -16.29 -0.63
CA ASN A 52 2.28 -15.74 0.12
C ASN A 52 3.25 -14.97 -0.81
N ALA A 53 3.56 -15.50 -1.99
CA ALA A 53 4.43 -14.83 -2.95
C ALA A 53 3.80 -13.53 -3.49
N VAL A 54 2.48 -13.50 -3.72
CA VAL A 54 1.73 -12.29 -4.09
C VAL A 54 1.80 -11.25 -2.97
N VAL A 55 1.56 -11.68 -1.74
CA VAL A 55 1.57 -10.79 -0.56
C VAL A 55 2.95 -10.20 -0.32
N GLU A 56 4.01 -11.00 -0.35
CA GLU A 56 5.38 -10.51 -0.17
C GLU A 56 5.74 -9.44 -1.20
N LYS A 57 5.41 -9.69 -2.47
CA LYS A 57 5.79 -8.78 -3.57
C LYS A 57 4.93 -7.52 -3.62
N TYR A 58 3.62 -7.65 -3.55
CA TYR A 58 2.67 -6.56 -3.86
C TYR A 58 2.09 -5.89 -2.61
N ILE A 59 2.29 -6.47 -1.43
CA ILE A 59 1.91 -5.82 -0.17
C ILE A 59 3.19 -5.37 0.57
N PHE A 60 3.96 -6.27 1.13
CA PHE A 60 5.05 -5.89 2.01
C PHE A 60 6.20 -5.18 1.30
N ALA A 61 6.71 -5.72 0.18
CA ALA A 61 7.81 -5.08 -0.54
C ALA A 61 7.40 -3.76 -1.25
N MET A 62 6.14 -3.68 -1.73
CA MET A 62 5.65 -2.48 -2.41
C MET A 62 5.30 -1.35 -1.43
N GLN A 63 4.86 -1.67 -0.22
CA GLN A 63 4.48 -0.71 0.81
C GLN A 63 5.60 -0.39 1.79
N ASP A 64 6.79 -0.99 1.64
CA ASP A 64 7.92 -0.70 2.50
C ASP A 64 8.24 0.82 2.50
N PRO A 65 8.12 1.53 3.65
CA PRO A 65 8.26 2.98 3.71
C PRO A 65 9.65 3.47 3.30
N GLU A 66 10.70 2.69 3.58
CA GLU A 66 12.08 3.05 3.24
C GLU A 66 12.30 3.12 1.72
N ARG A 67 11.58 2.27 0.96
CA ARG A 67 11.62 2.28 -0.51
C ARG A 67 10.64 3.26 -1.13
N LYS A 68 9.45 3.38 -0.50
CA LYS A 68 8.34 4.18 -1.02
C LYS A 68 8.57 5.67 -0.84
N PHE A 69 9.19 6.05 0.27
CA PHE A 69 9.34 7.43 0.73
C PHE A 69 10.79 7.81 1.02
N SER A 70 11.78 7.16 0.35
CA SER A 70 13.18 7.53 0.53
C SER A 70 13.35 9.03 0.28
N PHE A 71 13.88 9.75 1.28
CA PHE A 71 14.05 11.19 1.24
C PHE A 71 15.34 11.54 1.99
N GLU A 72 16.28 12.14 1.27
CA GLU A 72 17.61 12.50 1.80
C GLU A 72 17.69 14.01 2.05
N GLY A 73 17.38 14.40 3.28
CA GLY A 73 17.49 15.80 3.70
C GLY A 73 16.27 16.65 3.33
N GLY A 74 16.37 17.97 3.56
CA GLY A 74 15.32 18.93 3.29
C GLY A 74 14.42 19.25 4.48
N THR A 75 13.42 20.08 4.23
CA THR A 75 12.42 20.53 5.19
C THR A 75 11.31 19.49 5.39
N LEU A 76 10.52 19.63 6.46
CA LEU A 76 9.33 18.82 6.68
C LEU A 76 8.29 19.05 5.59
N LEU A 77 8.17 20.28 5.08
CA LEU A 77 7.27 20.58 3.97
C LEU A 77 7.64 19.83 2.70
N GLU A 78 8.93 19.79 2.35
CA GLU A 78 9.43 19.02 1.20
C GLU A 78 9.23 17.51 1.40
N PHE A 79 9.44 17.01 2.63
CA PHE A 79 9.14 15.62 2.95
C PHE A 79 7.66 15.29 2.77
N ILE A 80 6.74 16.16 3.21
CA ILE A 80 5.29 15.99 3.01
C ILE A 80 4.96 15.85 1.52
N ASP A 81 5.50 16.73 0.68
CA ASP A 81 5.26 16.65 -0.77
C ASP A 81 5.82 15.38 -1.38
N HIS A 82 7.03 15.01 -1.00
CA HIS A 82 7.67 13.76 -1.44
C HIS A 82 6.89 12.52 -0.99
N HIS A 83 6.35 12.54 0.24
CA HIS A 83 5.50 11.47 0.76
C HIS A 83 4.24 11.30 -0.11
N VAL A 84 3.55 12.41 -0.45
CA VAL A 84 2.37 12.36 -1.31
C VAL A 84 2.72 11.84 -2.71
N GLU A 85 3.84 12.25 -3.29
CA GLU A 85 4.32 11.70 -4.57
C GLU A 85 4.59 10.19 -4.49
N GLY A 86 5.13 9.71 -3.38
CA GLY A 86 5.31 8.28 -3.11
C GLY A 86 3.98 7.52 -3.08
N VAL A 87 2.96 8.12 -2.46
CA VAL A 87 1.59 7.60 -2.47
C VAL A 87 1.04 7.55 -3.90
N GLU A 88 1.16 8.63 -4.68
CA GLU A 88 0.71 8.71 -6.07
C GLU A 88 1.38 7.66 -6.96
N ARG A 89 2.69 7.48 -6.85
CA ARG A 89 3.43 6.44 -7.59
C ARG A 89 2.89 5.05 -7.27
N THR A 90 2.65 4.78 -5.97
CA THR A 90 2.12 3.49 -5.52
C THR A 90 0.70 3.26 -6.03
N MET A 91 -0.16 4.26 -5.98
CA MET A 91 -1.53 4.17 -6.51
C MET A 91 -1.55 3.90 -8.00
N ARG A 92 -0.76 4.63 -8.80
CA ARG A 92 -0.64 4.36 -10.24
C ARG A 92 -0.21 2.93 -10.50
N ARG A 93 0.73 2.40 -9.70
CA ARG A 93 1.18 1.01 -9.82
C ARG A 93 0.07 0.02 -9.47
N ILE A 94 -0.70 0.26 -8.40
CA ILE A 94 -1.84 -0.58 -8.00
C ILE A 94 -2.89 -0.60 -9.12
N VAL A 95 -3.25 0.57 -9.66
CA VAL A 95 -4.19 0.66 -10.79
C VAL A 95 -3.66 -0.15 -11.98
N GLY A 96 -2.44 0.06 -12.43
CA GLY A 96 -1.85 -0.67 -13.55
C GLY A 96 -1.78 -2.18 -13.34
N LEU A 97 -1.58 -2.64 -12.09
CA LEU A 97 -1.56 -4.05 -11.75
C LEU A 97 -2.97 -4.68 -11.72
N LEU A 98 -3.97 -3.96 -11.22
CA LEU A 98 -5.32 -4.49 -11.01
C LEU A 98 -6.28 -4.23 -12.18
N ASP A 99 -5.97 -3.25 -13.03
CA ASP A 99 -6.76 -2.96 -14.22
C ASP A 99 -6.48 -3.99 -15.32
N ASP A 100 -7.48 -4.80 -15.59
CA ASP A 100 -7.49 -5.77 -16.69
C ASP A 100 -8.63 -5.47 -17.69
N GLY A 101 -9.19 -4.26 -17.64
CA GLY A 101 -10.37 -3.86 -18.43
C GLY A 101 -11.68 -4.47 -17.97
N ASN A 102 -11.68 -5.27 -16.88
CA ASN A 102 -12.85 -5.94 -16.34
C ASN A 102 -13.16 -5.48 -14.91
N ASN A 103 -14.02 -4.49 -14.78
CA ASN A 103 -14.48 -3.96 -13.48
C ASN A 103 -16.00 -3.87 -13.43
N PRO A 104 -16.72 -5.02 -13.41
CA PRO A 104 -18.17 -5.06 -13.54
C PRO A 104 -18.92 -4.40 -12.36
N GLN A 105 -18.26 -4.26 -11.22
CA GLN A 105 -18.82 -3.64 -10.01
C GLN A 105 -18.55 -2.14 -9.93
N GLY A 106 -17.71 -1.59 -10.80
CA GLY A 106 -17.34 -0.18 -10.78
C GLY A 106 -16.58 0.26 -9.52
N CYS A 107 -16.05 -0.69 -8.73
CA CYS A 107 -15.31 -0.39 -7.52
C CYS A 107 -13.97 0.30 -7.85
N SER A 108 -13.52 1.18 -6.97
CA SER A 108 -12.17 1.74 -7.10
C SER A 108 -11.10 0.66 -6.96
N TYR A 109 -9.95 0.82 -7.62
CA TYR A 109 -8.84 -0.14 -7.45
C TYR A 109 -8.27 -0.10 -6.03
N ASN A 110 -8.43 1.00 -5.32
CA ASN A 110 -8.14 1.11 -3.89
C ASN A 110 -9.03 0.18 -3.06
N PHE A 111 -10.31 0.06 -3.39
CA PHE A 111 -11.22 -0.88 -2.73
C PHE A 111 -10.74 -2.32 -2.87
N TYR A 112 -10.40 -2.75 -4.09
CA TYR A 112 -9.85 -4.09 -4.31
C TYR A 112 -8.54 -4.33 -3.57
N TYR A 113 -7.70 -3.30 -3.45
CA TYR A 113 -6.47 -3.38 -2.69
C TYR A 113 -6.73 -3.52 -1.19
N PHE A 114 -7.66 -2.74 -0.61
CA PHE A 114 -8.08 -2.89 0.79
C PHE A 114 -8.72 -4.25 1.05
N HIS A 115 -9.55 -4.75 0.13
CA HIS A 115 -10.10 -6.10 0.21
C HIS A 115 -9.00 -7.16 0.28
N LEU A 116 -7.93 -7.01 -0.49
CA LEU A 116 -6.76 -7.88 -0.41
C LEU A 116 -6.04 -7.77 0.94
N LEU A 117 -5.86 -6.55 1.48
CA LEU A 117 -5.22 -6.35 2.80
C LEU A 117 -5.97 -7.08 3.94
N MET A 118 -7.30 -7.09 3.91
CA MET A 118 -8.10 -7.84 4.89
C MET A 118 -7.86 -9.36 4.78
N GLN A 119 -7.72 -9.86 3.57
CA GLN A 119 -7.38 -11.28 3.34
C GLN A 119 -5.96 -11.61 3.82
N VAL A 120 -5.00 -10.70 3.61
CA VAL A 120 -3.63 -10.86 4.14
C VAL A 120 -3.68 -11.02 5.66
N ARG A 121 -4.43 -10.18 6.37
CA ARG A 121 -4.57 -10.27 7.82
C ARG A 121 -5.13 -11.62 8.27
N GLN A 122 -5.98 -12.23 7.46
CA GLN A 122 -6.67 -13.49 7.78
C GLN A 122 -5.87 -14.74 7.37
N TYR A 123 -5.22 -14.72 6.21
CA TYR A 123 -4.70 -15.95 5.58
C TYR A 123 -3.16 -15.97 5.42
N TYR A 124 -2.47 -14.84 5.60
CA TYR A 124 -1.02 -14.83 5.52
C TYR A 124 -0.42 -15.18 6.89
N PRO A 125 0.55 -16.12 6.95
CA PRO A 125 1.23 -16.44 8.19
C PRO A 125 1.90 -15.20 8.81
N ASP A 126 1.80 -15.06 10.14
CA ASP A 126 2.42 -13.94 10.88
C ASP A 126 2.06 -12.52 10.39
N ALA A 127 0.92 -12.39 9.69
CA ALA A 127 0.46 -11.11 9.12
C ALA A 127 0.46 -9.96 10.14
N GLN A 128 0.06 -10.23 11.38
CA GLN A 128 0.04 -9.21 12.44
C GLN A 128 1.42 -8.64 12.72
N ALA A 129 2.43 -9.51 12.85
CA ALA A 129 3.81 -9.09 13.11
C ALA A 129 4.38 -8.31 11.90
N LYS A 130 4.13 -8.78 10.68
CA LYS A 130 4.55 -8.09 9.45
C LYS A 130 3.92 -6.70 9.30
N PHE A 131 2.62 -6.55 9.58
CA PHE A 131 1.97 -5.24 9.57
C PHE A 131 2.49 -4.33 10.69
N ALA A 132 2.75 -4.87 11.89
CA ALA A 132 3.32 -4.10 12.99
C ALA A 132 4.70 -3.55 12.62
N GLU A 133 5.56 -4.36 11.99
CA GLU A 133 6.88 -3.94 11.48
C GLU A 133 6.72 -2.83 10.43
N LEU A 134 5.83 -3.00 9.45
CA LEU A 134 5.58 -2.02 8.39
C LEU A 134 5.12 -0.67 8.97
N PHE A 135 4.18 -0.71 9.92
CA PHE A 135 3.67 0.49 10.57
C PHE A 135 4.70 1.16 11.48
N GLU A 136 5.61 0.39 12.08
CA GLU A 136 6.69 0.97 12.89
C GLU A 136 7.75 1.66 12.02
N LYS A 137 8.12 1.09 10.87
CA LYS A 137 8.97 1.77 9.88
C LYS A 137 8.37 3.09 9.42
N ASP A 138 7.07 3.10 9.16
CA ASP A 138 6.36 4.32 8.76
C ASP A 138 6.33 5.38 9.90
N ARG A 139 6.04 4.97 11.15
CA ARG A 139 6.14 5.86 12.31
C ARG A 139 7.54 6.44 12.48
N LYS A 140 8.57 5.59 12.38
CA LYS A 140 9.95 6.02 12.48
C LYS A 140 10.30 7.05 11.42
N LEU A 141 9.90 6.83 10.19
CA LEU A 141 10.14 7.77 9.09
C LEU A 141 9.56 9.17 9.38
N TRP A 142 8.31 9.24 9.84
CA TRP A 142 7.69 10.49 10.24
C TRP A 142 8.38 11.12 11.45
N ARG A 143 8.67 10.33 12.48
CA ARG A 143 9.37 10.78 13.70
C ARG A 143 10.72 11.42 13.37
N ASP A 144 11.51 10.79 12.52
CA ASP A 144 12.84 11.27 12.13
C ASP A 144 12.74 12.61 11.39
N ASN A 145 11.77 12.77 10.48
CA ASN A 145 11.58 14.03 9.74
C ASN A 145 11.03 15.16 10.61
N ILE A 146 10.05 14.90 11.47
CA ILE A 146 9.50 15.87 12.42
C ILE A 146 10.58 16.27 13.44
N GLY A 147 11.36 15.31 13.95
CA GLY A 147 12.47 15.58 14.87
C GLY A 147 13.54 16.49 14.26
N ARG A 148 13.91 16.25 13.00
CA ARG A 148 14.84 17.15 12.26
C ARG A 148 14.27 18.55 12.08
N ALA A 149 13.01 18.68 11.69
CA ALA A 149 12.36 19.97 11.51
C ALA A 149 12.26 20.76 12.82
N LYS A 150 12.01 20.07 13.96
CA LYS A 150 12.02 20.66 15.28
C LYS A 150 13.42 21.15 15.68
N ALA A 151 14.45 20.33 15.47
CA ALA A 151 15.83 20.70 15.75
C ALA A 151 16.34 21.87 14.88
N ALA A 152 15.83 21.99 13.65
CA ALA A 152 16.13 23.09 12.74
C ALA A 152 15.32 24.37 13.00
N GLY A 153 14.35 24.35 13.93
CA GLY A 153 13.46 25.49 14.19
C GLY A 153 12.42 25.73 13.09
N GLU A 154 12.19 24.77 12.22
CA GLU A 154 11.13 24.82 11.18
C GLU A 154 9.73 24.69 11.77
N ILE A 155 9.61 23.90 12.83
CA ILE A 155 8.38 23.76 13.61
C ILE A 155 8.60 24.19 15.06
N ARG A 156 7.52 24.58 15.74
CA ARG A 156 7.57 25.06 17.11
C ARG A 156 8.16 24.03 18.07
N ALA A 157 8.94 24.49 19.06
CA ALA A 157 9.60 23.64 20.04
C ALA A 157 8.62 22.94 21.01
N ASP A 158 7.41 23.48 21.21
CA ASP A 158 6.37 22.96 22.08
C ASP A 158 5.51 21.84 21.44
N VAL A 159 5.71 21.56 20.13
CA VAL A 159 5.00 20.49 19.44
C VAL A 159 5.40 19.13 20.00
N ASP A 160 4.44 18.33 20.43
CA ASP A 160 4.66 16.92 20.75
C ASP A 160 4.94 16.13 19.47
N THR A 161 6.09 15.48 19.42
CA THR A 161 6.54 14.77 18.22
C THR A 161 5.66 13.55 17.92
N GLU A 162 5.26 12.78 18.95
CA GLU A 162 4.46 11.57 18.75
C GLU A 162 3.02 11.90 18.34
N GLU A 163 2.43 12.95 18.91
CA GLU A 163 1.12 13.44 18.49
C GLU A 163 1.15 13.97 17.04
N ALA A 164 2.20 14.69 16.66
CA ALA A 164 2.37 15.13 15.28
C ALA A 164 2.51 13.93 14.32
N VAL A 165 3.29 12.90 14.66
CA VAL A 165 3.41 11.66 13.90
C VAL A 165 2.04 11.00 13.74
N ALA A 166 1.27 10.89 14.84
CA ALA A 166 -0.07 10.32 14.80
C ALA A 166 -0.99 11.11 13.84
N MET A 167 -1.05 12.42 13.95
CA MET A 167 -1.89 13.27 13.11
C MET A 167 -1.61 13.12 11.61
N PHE A 168 -0.34 13.16 11.18
CA PHE A 168 0.03 13.00 9.77
C PHE A 168 -0.39 11.62 9.24
N ARG A 169 -0.15 10.59 10.01
CA ARG A 169 -0.44 9.21 9.63
C ARG A 169 -1.93 8.91 9.62
N GLU A 170 -2.66 9.32 10.64
CA GLU A 170 -4.11 9.08 10.77
C GLU A 170 -4.90 9.78 9.67
N VAL A 171 -4.50 10.98 9.27
CA VAL A 171 -5.10 11.67 8.11
C VAL A 171 -4.88 10.86 6.82
N PHE A 172 -3.70 10.33 6.59
CA PHE A 172 -3.43 9.51 5.41
C PHE A 172 -4.26 8.20 5.43
N TYR A 173 -4.21 7.46 6.54
CA TYR A 173 -4.93 6.17 6.64
C TYR A 173 -6.45 6.37 6.64
N GLY A 174 -6.96 7.37 7.36
CA GLY A 174 -8.39 7.68 7.41
C GLY A 174 -8.93 8.07 6.03
N LEU A 175 -8.25 8.99 5.33
CA LEU A 175 -8.64 9.42 3.99
C LEU A 175 -8.55 8.27 2.97
N SER A 176 -7.49 7.47 3.05
CA SER A 176 -7.32 6.29 2.18
C SER A 176 -8.42 5.27 2.38
N TYR A 177 -8.81 5.01 3.63
CA TYR A 177 -9.91 4.11 3.96
C TYR A 177 -11.25 4.64 3.46
N GLU A 178 -11.62 5.86 3.84
CA GLU A 178 -12.90 6.47 3.45
C GLU A 178 -13.07 6.50 1.93
N GLN A 179 -12.07 7.00 1.22
CA GLN A 179 -12.14 7.19 -0.22
C GLN A 179 -12.00 5.88 -1.02
N ALA A 180 -11.51 4.80 -0.41
CA ALA A 180 -11.52 3.49 -1.06
C ALA A 180 -12.95 3.01 -1.37
N PHE A 181 -13.93 3.36 -0.54
CA PHE A 181 -15.35 3.05 -0.77
C PHE A 181 -16.05 3.96 -1.79
N LEU A 182 -15.35 4.99 -2.25
CA LEU A 182 -15.83 5.96 -3.22
C LEU A 182 -15.06 5.84 -4.54
N SER A 183 -14.44 6.90 -4.98
CA SER A 183 -13.72 6.98 -6.26
C SER A 183 -12.22 6.63 -6.18
N GLY A 184 -11.73 6.28 -4.99
CA GLY A 184 -10.32 6.11 -4.70
C GLY A 184 -9.68 7.37 -4.12
N LEU A 185 -8.47 7.24 -3.55
CA LEU A 185 -7.79 8.32 -2.82
C LEU A 185 -7.47 9.53 -3.73
N ASP A 186 -7.99 10.70 -3.36
CA ASP A 186 -7.60 12.01 -3.92
C ASP A 186 -6.29 12.47 -3.25
N THR A 187 -5.19 12.34 -3.98
CA THR A 187 -3.87 12.75 -3.49
C THR A 187 -3.70 14.26 -3.41
N GLY A 188 -4.48 15.03 -4.18
CA GLY A 188 -4.55 16.48 -4.07
C GLY A 188 -5.19 16.91 -2.74
N GLU A 189 -6.27 16.23 -2.34
CA GLU A 189 -6.87 16.44 -1.02
C GLU A 189 -5.92 16.01 0.10
N LEU A 190 -5.27 14.85 -0.02
CA LEU A 190 -4.26 14.40 0.93
C LEU A 190 -3.18 15.47 1.12
N ARG A 191 -2.61 16.00 0.03
CA ARG A 191 -1.58 17.04 0.06
C ARG A 191 -2.08 18.29 0.80
N ARG A 192 -3.29 18.75 0.52
CA ARG A 192 -3.89 19.90 1.19
C ARG A 192 -4.02 19.68 2.71
N LYS A 193 -4.50 18.51 3.13
CA LYS A 193 -4.67 18.16 4.54
C LYS A 193 -3.33 18.07 5.28
N LEU A 194 -2.32 17.40 4.71
CA LEU A 194 -0.99 17.30 5.33
C LEU A 194 -0.31 18.67 5.42
N ARG A 195 -0.40 19.51 4.39
CA ARG A 195 0.11 20.88 4.44
C ARG A 195 -0.66 21.76 5.44
N PHE A 196 -1.94 21.52 5.65
CA PHE A 196 -2.71 22.20 6.67
C PHE A 196 -2.19 21.83 8.08
N ILE A 197 -1.97 20.53 8.38
CA ILE A 197 -1.34 20.11 9.64
C ILE A 197 0.01 20.83 9.83
N TYR A 198 0.85 20.81 8.80
CA TYR A 198 2.13 21.52 8.82
C TYR A 198 1.95 23.01 9.18
N SER A 199 0.97 23.70 8.60
CA SER A 199 0.70 25.11 8.88
C SER A 199 0.32 25.39 10.34
N LEU A 200 -0.23 24.40 11.04
CA LEU A 200 -0.60 24.50 12.47
C LEU A 200 0.61 24.35 13.41
N ILE A 201 1.68 23.70 12.95
CA ILE A 201 2.84 23.38 13.80
C ILE A 201 4.12 24.13 13.41
N LYS A 202 4.16 24.77 12.24
CA LYS A 202 5.32 25.59 11.82
C LYS A 202 5.60 26.71 12.81
N ALA A 203 6.88 27.09 12.92
CA ALA A 203 7.35 28.20 13.75
C ALA A 203 6.95 29.56 13.16
#